data_6480d70b309cf4365da7c0ef11093207
#
_entry.id   6480d70b309cf4365da7c0ef11093207
#
_cell.length_a   1.000
_cell.length_b   1.000
_cell.length_c   1.000
_cell.angle_alpha   90.00
_cell.angle_beta   90.00
_cell.angle_gamma   90.00
#
_symmetry.space_group_name_H-M   'P 1'
#
loop_
_entity.id
_entity.type
_entity.pdbx_description
1 polymer ?
#
loop_
_entity_poly.entity_id
_entity_poly.type
_entity_poly.pdbx_seq_one_letter_code
_entity_poly.pdbx_strand_id
1 'polypeptide(L)'
;MIQKLITTSHNTATSILNIQIPAYEIEAKYINSTAIPRLYDTVADIQSCDEIFYGYFYEDTLAGFVSFKMDEKEVDIHRLVVSPDHFHKGIATKLLLYVFDMFSPSKTYIVQTGKENTPALSLYKKHGFIEVKNIILPDGVVLTSLKKIRKQQIV
;
A
#
# COMPACT_ATOMS: atom_id res chain seq x y z
N MET A 1 -10.84 -8.07 10.93
CA MET A 1 -11.14 -9.03 9.86
C MET A 1 -10.78 -8.45 8.52
N ILE A 2 -10.10 -9.22 7.70
CA ILE A 2 -9.66 -8.79 6.36
C ILE A 2 -10.53 -9.47 5.30
N GLN A 3 -11.02 -8.70 4.33
CA GLN A 3 -11.80 -9.26 3.23
C GLN A 3 -11.57 -8.48 1.94
N LYS A 4 -11.82 -9.15 0.81
CA LYS A 4 -11.70 -8.53 -0.50
C LYS A 4 -12.72 -7.41 -0.67
N LEU A 5 -12.28 -6.29 -1.24
CA LEU A 5 -13.15 -5.15 -1.53
C LEU A 5 -13.60 -5.17 -2.99
N ILE A 6 -14.87 -4.96 -3.22
CA ILE A 6 -15.45 -4.87 -4.57
C ILE A 6 -15.49 -3.39 -4.96
N THR A 7 -14.45 -2.93 -5.65
CA THR A 7 -14.24 -1.51 -5.93
C THR A 7 -15.19 -0.93 -6.97
N THR A 8 -15.89 -1.75 -7.74
CA THR A 8 -16.94 -1.28 -8.65
C THR A 8 -18.15 -0.73 -7.88
N SER A 9 -18.34 -1.13 -6.63
CA SER A 9 -19.36 -0.57 -5.75
C SER A 9 -19.04 0.87 -5.39
N HIS A 10 -19.98 1.78 -5.59
CA HIS A 10 -19.83 3.19 -5.24
C HIS A 10 -19.55 3.36 -3.74
N ASN A 11 -20.28 2.65 -2.89
CA ASN A 11 -20.10 2.73 -1.44
C ASN A 11 -18.71 2.26 -1.01
N THR A 12 -18.22 1.18 -1.59
CA THR A 12 -16.87 0.67 -1.31
C THR A 12 -15.80 1.67 -1.74
N ALA A 13 -15.90 2.20 -2.96
CA ALA A 13 -14.95 3.19 -3.47
C ALA A 13 -14.95 4.46 -2.61
N THR A 14 -16.12 4.92 -2.17
CA THR A 14 -16.25 6.06 -1.27
C THR A 14 -15.58 5.79 0.08
N SER A 15 -15.77 4.62 0.65
CA SER A 15 -15.13 4.22 1.91
C SER A 15 -13.61 4.18 1.79
N ILE A 16 -13.09 3.71 0.66
CA ILE A 16 -11.66 3.70 0.37
C ILE A 16 -11.13 5.14 0.36
N LEU A 17 -11.77 6.05 -0.39
CA LEU A 17 -11.33 7.44 -0.48
C LEU A 17 -11.37 8.16 0.87
N ASN A 18 -12.36 7.87 1.69
CA ASN A 18 -12.54 8.51 2.99
C ASN A 18 -11.36 8.25 3.94
N ILE A 19 -10.61 7.18 3.75
CA ILE A 19 -9.39 6.93 4.52
C ILE A 19 -8.11 7.21 3.72
N GLN A 20 -8.15 7.04 2.40
CA GLN A 20 -6.99 7.25 1.54
C GLN A 20 -6.54 8.72 1.54
N ILE A 21 -7.46 9.63 1.33
CA ILE A 21 -7.11 11.05 1.20
C ILE A 21 -6.49 11.60 2.49
N PRO A 22 -7.09 11.44 3.68
CA PRO A 22 -6.46 11.90 4.92
C PRO A 22 -5.09 11.24 5.18
N ALA A 23 -4.94 9.96 4.86
CA ALA A 23 -3.67 9.25 5.06
C ALA A 23 -2.56 9.80 4.15
N TYR A 24 -2.86 10.04 2.89
CA TYR A 24 -1.88 10.61 1.95
C TYR A 24 -1.60 12.09 2.21
N GLU A 25 -2.53 12.83 2.81
CA GLU A 25 -2.25 14.19 3.27
C GLU A 25 -1.16 14.19 4.35
N ILE A 26 -1.15 13.18 5.23
CA ILE A 26 -0.09 12.99 6.23
C ILE A 26 1.22 12.61 5.54
N GLU A 27 1.19 11.68 4.58
CA GLU A 27 2.37 11.32 3.80
C GLU A 27 2.97 12.53 3.09
N ALA A 28 2.12 13.40 2.53
CA ALA A 28 2.55 14.62 1.86
C ALA A 28 3.41 15.50 2.76
N LYS A 29 3.12 15.53 4.06
CA LYS A 29 3.92 16.29 5.03
C LYS A 29 5.30 15.68 5.22
N TYR A 30 5.42 14.35 5.23
CA TYR A 30 6.73 13.68 5.35
C TYR A 30 7.63 13.97 4.15
N ILE A 31 7.07 13.92 2.95
CA ILE A 31 7.85 14.11 1.71
C ILE A 31 7.88 15.58 1.27
N ASN A 32 7.22 16.47 2.01
CA ASN A 32 7.13 17.90 1.72
C ASN A 32 6.68 18.18 0.28
N SER A 33 5.67 17.47 -0.19
CA SER A 33 5.11 17.63 -1.54
C SER A 33 3.64 17.24 -1.56
N THR A 34 2.85 17.98 -2.33
CA THR A 34 1.46 17.65 -2.63
C THR A 34 1.31 16.93 -3.97
N ALA A 35 2.43 16.61 -4.62
CA ALA A 35 2.44 15.92 -5.92
C ALA A 35 2.29 14.40 -5.78
N ILE A 36 1.39 13.96 -4.89
CA ILE A 36 1.03 12.55 -4.71
C ILE A 36 -0.25 12.30 -5.49
N PRO A 37 -0.23 11.49 -6.57
CA PRO A 37 -1.43 11.27 -7.40
C PRO A 37 -2.64 10.77 -6.61
N ARG A 38 -2.41 9.94 -5.58
CA ARG A 38 -3.48 9.36 -4.76
C ARG A 38 -4.28 10.39 -3.96
N LEU A 39 -3.74 11.60 -3.74
CA LEU A 39 -4.46 12.69 -3.11
C LEU A 39 -5.64 13.18 -3.95
N TYR A 40 -5.57 12.97 -5.26
CA TYR A 40 -6.52 13.49 -6.24
C TYR A 40 -7.41 12.43 -6.85
N ASP A 41 -7.34 11.19 -6.36
CA ASP A 41 -8.21 10.11 -6.81
C ASP A 41 -9.68 10.44 -6.55
N THR A 42 -10.52 10.09 -7.53
CA THR A 42 -11.97 10.19 -7.44
C THR A 42 -12.58 8.81 -7.26
N VAL A 43 -13.88 8.76 -6.98
CA VAL A 43 -14.63 7.49 -6.94
C VAL A 43 -14.47 6.73 -8.28
N ALA A 44 -14.59 7.45 -9.40
CA ALA A 44 -14.42 6.83 -10.72
C ALA A 44 -13.02 6.24 -10.90
N ASP A 45 -11.98 6.89 -10.40
CA ASP A 45 -10.61 6.36 -10.47
C ASP A 45 -10.47 5.04 -9.71
N ILE A 46 -11.04 4.97 -8.51
CA ILE A 46 -11.02 3.72 -7.73
C ILE A 46 -11.82 2.62 -8.43
N GLN A 47 -13.01 2.95 -8.94
CA GLN A 47 -13.87 1.97 -9.61
C GLN A 47 -13.25 1.41 -10.89
N SER A 48 -12.49 2.22 -11.60
CA SER A 48 -11.91 1.84 -12.91
C SER A 48 -10.49 1.30 -12.83
N CYS A 49 -9.82 1.40 -11.68
CA CYS A 49 -8.47 0.85 -11.55
C CYS A 49 -8.51 -0.68 -11.56
N ASP A 50 -7.44 -1.30 -12.06
CA ASP A 50 -7.34 -2.76 -12.20
C ASP A 50 -6.59 -3.42 -11.06
N GLU A 51 -6.43 -2.72 -9.93
CA GLU A 51 -5.80 -3.27 -8.74
C GLU A 51 -6.78 -4.14 -7.95
N ILE A 52 -6.22 -5.11 -7.24
CA ILE A 52 -6.96 -5.96 -6.31
C ILE A 52 -6.86 -5.34 -4.93
N PHE A 53 -8.00 -5.13 -4.25
CA PHE A 53 -8.08 -4.50 -2.94
C PHE A 53 -8.52 -5.49 -1.87
N TYR A 54 -7.85 -5.44 -0.71
CA TYR A 54 -8.27 -6.11 0.52
C TYR A 54 -8.35 -5.09 1.65
N GLY A 55 -9.45 -5.12 2.39
CA GLY A 55 -9.71 -4.18 3.47
C GLY A 55 -9.66 -4.84 4.84
N TYR A 56 -9.16 -4.10 5.82
CA TYR A 56 -9.22 -4.47 7.23
C TYR A 56 -10.38 -3.74 7.89
N PHE A 57 -11.29 -4.49 8.49
CA PHE A 57 -12.47 -3.95 9.18
C PHE A 57 -12.29 -4.03 10.68
N TYR A 58 -12.52 -2.92 11.34
CA TYR A 58 -12.53 -2.79 12.79
C TYR A 58 -13.94 -2.39 13.19
N GLU A 59 -14.65 -3.27 13.93
CA GLU A 59 -16.04 -3.04 14.31
C GLU A 59 -16.94 -2.58 13.14
N ASP A 60 -16.90 -3.34 12.04
CA ASP A 60 -17.68 -3.10 10.82
C ASP A 60 -17.32 -1.81 10.05
N THR A 61 -16.27 -1.11 10.47
CA THR A 61 -15.76 0.08 9.78
C THR A 61 -14.46 -0.24 9.06
N LEU A 62 -14.34 0.20 7.81
CA LEU A 62 -13.08 0.06 7.07
C LEU A 62 -12.01 0.92 7.73
N ALA A 63 -10.96 0.28 8.24
CA ALA A 63 -9.88 0.94 8.98
C ALA A 63 -8.57 1.02 8.20
N GLY A 64 -8.42 0.20 7.17
CA GLY A 64 -7.24 0.20 6.32
C GLY A 64 -7.45 -0.70 5.12
N PHE A 65 -6.57 -0.60 4.15
CA PHE A 65 -6.61 -1.46 2.97
C PHE A 65 -5.23 -1.57 2.31
N VAL A 66 -5.09 -2.62 1.53
CA VAL A 66 -3.93 -2.83 0.66
C VAL A 66 -4.45 -3.05 -0.76
N SER A 67 -3.73 -2.53 -1.75
CA SER A 67 -4.00 -2.84 -3.15
C SER A 67 -2.72 -3.25 -3.86
N PHE A 68 -2.87 -4.15 -4.83
CA PHE A 68 -1.73 -4.67 -5.57
C PHE A 68 -2.16 -5.15 -6.95
N LYS A 69 -1.17 -5.26 -7.82
CA LYS A 69 -1.25 -6.01 -9.07
C LYS A 69 -0.27 -7.18 -8.99
N MET A 70 -0.51 -8.21 -9.75
CA MET A 70 0.36 -9.37 -9.74
C MET A 70 0.48 -9.98 -11.12
N ASP A 71 1.60 -10.66 -11.36
CA ASP A 71 1.80 -11.56 -12.47
C ASP A 71 2.35 -12.89 -11.95
N GLU A 72 2.93 -13.72 -12.81
CA GLU A 72 3.45 -15.03 -12.40
C GLU A 72 4.63 -14.94 -11.43
N LYS A 73 5.40 -13.84 -11.49
CA LYS A 73 6.66 -13.69 -10.73
C LYS A 73 6.58 -12.70 -9.60
N GLU A 74 5.79 -11.63 -9.76
CA GLU A 74 5.83 -10.46 -8.88
C GLU A 74 4.46 -10.07 -8.37
N VAL A 75 4.46 -9.56 -7.13
CA VAL A 75 3.33 -8.83 -6.54
C VAL A 75 3.79 -7.39 -6.36
N ASP A 76 3.12 -6.48 -7.06
CA ASP A 76 3.42 -5.05 -7.01
C ASP A 76 2.41 -4.36 -6.09
N ILE A 77 2.85 -3.99 -4.89
CA ILE A 77 2.00 -3.32 -3.92
C ILE A 77 1.86 -1.86 -4.32
N HIS A 78 0.64 -1.44 -4.61
CA HIS A 78 0.33 -0.08 -5.06
C HIS A 78 -0.09 0.84 -3.92
N ARG A 79 -0.86 0.31 -2.96
CA ARG A 79 -1.39 1.08 -1.83
C ARG A 79 -1.35 0.24 -0.57
N LEU A 80 -0.90 0.84 0.51
CA LEU A 80 -1.01 0.28 1.85
C LEU A 80 -1.36 1.43 2.77
N VAL A 81 -2.63 1.52 3.13
CA VAL A 81 -3.21 2.69 3.75
C VAL A 81 -3.94 2.30 5.03
N VAL A 82 -3.72 3.07 6.09
CA VAL A 82 -4.46 2.93 7.35
C VAL A 82 -5.11 4.27 7.67
N SER A 83 -6.36 4.22 8.10
CA SER A 83 -7.06 5.41 8.56
C SER A 83 -6.26 6.06 9.70
N PRO A 84 -6.06 7.39 9.67
CA PRO A 84 -5.38 8.08 10.76
C PRO A 84 -5.97 7.81 12.14
N ASP A 85 -7.28 7.57 12.22
CA ASP A 85 -7.98 7.24 13.47
C ASP A 85 -7.58 5.87 14.02
N HIS A 86 -6.92 5.04 13.23
CA HIS A 86 -6.54 3.68 13.55
C HIS A 86 -5.03 3.44 13.48
N PHE A 87 -4.22 4.48 13.50
CA PHE A 87 -2.77 4.34 13.55
C PHE A 87 -2.32 3.62 14.83
N HIS A 88 -1.15 2.99 14.76
CA HIS A 88 -0.50 2.28 15.88
C HIS A 88 -1.26 1.06 16.41
N LYS A 89 -2.14 0.46 15.59
CA LYS A 89 -2.86 -0.76 15.93
C LYS A 89 -2.34 -2.00 15.19
N GLY A 90 -1.25 -1.86 14.43
CA GLY A 90 -0.67 -2.96 13.67
C GLY A 90 -1.46 -3.37 12.43
N ILE A 91 -2.36 -2.53 11.94
CA ILE A 91 -3.23 -2.86 10.79
C ILE A 91 -2.42 -3.01 9.51
N ALA A 92 -1.46 -2.11 9.26
CA ALA A 92 -0.60 -2.22 8.06
C ALA A 92 0.17 -3.53 8.06
N THR A 93 0.72 -3.93 9.19
CA THR A 93 1.41 -5.21 9.34
C THR A 93 0.49 -6.38 9.03
N LYS A 94 -0.73 -6.36 9.57
CA LYS A 94 -1.72 -7.43 9.34
C LYS A 94 -2.10 -7.55 7.87
N LEU A 95 -2.30 -6.42 7.20
CA LEU A 95 -2.60 -6.39 5.77
C LEU A 95 -1.43 -6.92 4.93
N LEU A 96 -0.22 -6.51 5.26
CA LEU A 96 0.99 -6.95 4.56
C LEU A 96 1.22 -8.46 4.72
N LEU A 97 1.09 -8.98 5.93
CA LEU A 97 1.22 -10.41 6.19
C LEU A 97 0.12 -11.22 5.50
N TYR A 98 -1.09 -10.68 5.41
CA TYR A 98 -2.18 -11.31 4.69
C TYR A 98 -1.85 -11.49 3.20
N VAL A 99 -1.25 -10.47 2.59
CA VAL A 99 -0.81 -10.55 1.19
C VAL A 99 0.28 -11.60 1.02
N PHE A 100 1.25 -11.66 1.94
CA PHE A 100 2.32 -12.67 1.88
C PHE A 100 1.76 -14.09 1.98
N ASP A 101 0.77 -14.31 2.84
CA ASP A 101 0.15 -15.63 3.01
C ASP A 101 -0.70 -16.06 1.82
N MET A 102 -1.14 -15.10 1.02
CA MET A 102 -2.00 -15.35 -0.13
C MET A 102 -1.25 -15.98 -1.30
N PHE A 103 0.05 -15.70 -1.42
CA PHE A 103 0.83 -16.07 -2.58
C PHE A 103 1.90 -17.12 -2.25
N SER A 104 2.31 -17.82 -3.31
CA SER A 104 3.37 -18.81 -3.24
C SER A 104 4.68 -18.19 -2.71
N PRO A 105 5.49 -19.01 -1.98
CA PRO A 105 6.83 -18.63 -1.55
C PRO A 105 7.76 -18.07 -2.62
N SER A 106 7.50 -18.38 -3.87
CA SER A 106 8.36 -18.00 -4.98
C SER A 106 8.10 -16.60 -5.54
N LYS A 107 7.05 -15.91 -5.07
CA LYS A 107 6.75 -14.55 -5.53
C LYS A 107 7.73 -13.54 -4.96
N THR A 108 8.09 -12.57 -5.78
CA THR A 108 8.83 -11.38 -5.37
C THR A 108 7.84 -10.25 -5.14
N TYR A 109 8.04 -9.49 -4.07
CA TYR A 109 7.19 -8.33 -3.75
C TYR A 109 7.95 -7.06 -4.03
N ILE A 110 7.29 -6.10 -4.68
CA ILE A 110 7.86 -4.77 -4.95
C ILE A 110 6.92 -3.69 -4.43
N VAL A 111 7.49 -2.58 -3.97
CA VAL A 111 6.76 -1.42 -3.49
C VAL A 111 7.59 -0.18 -3.70
N GLN A 112 6.93 0.95 -3.94
CA GLN A 112 7.57 2.26 -4.00
C GLN A 112 6.93 3.18 -2.97
N THR A 113 7.76 3.99 -2.31
CA THR A 113 7.30 5.01 -1.37
C THR A 113 8.25 6.20 -1.40
N GLY A 114 7.81 7.34 -0.89
CA GLY A 114 8.66 8.51 -0.78
C GLY A 114 9.90 8.23 0.07
N LYS A 115 11.06 8.67 -0.38
CA LYS A 115 12.31 8.48 0.37
C LYS A 115 12.24 9.06 1.78
N GLU A 116 11.50 10.14 1.95
CA GLU A 116 11.33 10.81 3.24
C GLU A 116 10.19 10.22 4.08
N ASN A 117 9.46 9.23 3.55
CA ASN A 117 8.40 8.56 4.30
C ASN A 117 9.01 7.49 5.22
N THR A 118 9.62 7.96 6.30
CA THR A 118 10.33 7.11 7.26
C THR A 118 9.46 6.00 7.86
N PRO A 119 8.20 6.26 8.28
CA PRO A 119 7.36 5.18 8.79
C PRO A 119 7.13 4.04 7.80
N ALA A 120 6.88 4.36 6.54
CA ALA A 120 6.68 3.35 5.51
C ALA A 120 7.96 2.55 5.24
N LEU A 121 9.09 3.23 5.09
CA LEU A 121 10.39 2.57 4.90
C LEU A 121 10.71 1.62 6.05
N SER A 122 10.48 2.04 7.28
CA SER A 122 10.71 1.21 8.46
C SER A 122 9.82 -0.02 8.46
N LEU A 123 8.55 0.12 8.09
CA LEU A 123 7.62 -1.00 8.00
C LEU A 123 8.09 -2.03 6.99
N TYR A 124 8.41 -1.60 5.78
CA TYR A 124 8.84 -2.52 4.73
C TYR A 124 10.15 -3.21 5.06
N LYS A 125 11.14 -2.47 5.56
CA LYS A 125 12.44 -3.06 5.97
C LYS A 125 12.28 -4.08 7.08
N LYS A 126 11.39 -3.82 8.04
CA LYS A 126 11.08 -4.76 9.12
C LYS A 126 10.54 -6.08 8.59
N HIS A 127 9.85 -6.06 7.46
CA HIS A 127 9.26 -7.24 6.85
C HIS A 127 10.09 -7.82 5.69
N GLY A 128 11.37 -7.48 5.64
CA GLY A 128 12.31 -8.12 4.73
C GLY A 128 12.50 -7.45 3.38
N PHE A 129 11.94 -6.27 3.19
CA PHE A 129 12.21 -5.47 1.99
C PHE A 129 13.56 -4.82 2.07
N ILE A 130 14.26 -4.73 0.94
CA ILE A 130 15.51 -4.01 0.79
C ILE A 130 15.34 -2.89 -0.23
N GLU A 131 16.05 -1.79 -0.02
CA GLU A 131 16.07 -0.70 -0.99
C GLU A 131 16.83 -1.14 -2.24
N VAL A 132 16.24 -0.89 -3.42
CA VAL A 132 16.82 -1.27 -4.70
C VAL A 132 17.37 -0.05 -5.43
N LYS A 133 16.57 1.02 -5.53
CA LYS A 133 16.93 2.24 -6.23
C LYS A 133 16.08 3.42 -5.78
N ASN A 134 16.59 4.62 -6.07
CA ASN A 134 15.82 5.86 -5.93
C ASN A 134 15.43 6.36 -7.32
N ILE A 135 14.22 6.93 -7.41
CA ILE A 135 13.68 7.51 -8.63
C ILE A 135 13.40 8.99 -8.33
N ILE A 136 13.99 9.87 -9.13
CA ILE A 136 13.79 11.31 -8.98
C ILE A 136 12.67 11.73 -9.91
N LEU A 137 11.58 12.27 -9.36
CA LEU A 137 10.45 12.79 -10.13
C LEU A 137 10.75 14.20 -10.65
N PRO A 138 10.02 14.65 -11.70
CA PRO A 138 10.25 16.00 -12.28
C PRO A 138 10.17 17.14 -11.29
N ASP A 139 9.37 17.02 -10.22
CA ASP A 139 9.22 18.02 -9.17
C ASP A 139 10.32 17.95 -8.09
N GLY A 140 11.28 17.04 -8.24
CA GLY A 140 12.38 16.86 -7.29
C GLY A 140 12.09 15.89 -6.16
N VAL A 141 10.86 15.39 -6.05
CA VAL A 141 10.52 14.34 -5.07
C VAL A 141 11.25 13.05 -5.42
N VAL A 142 11.84 12.40 -4.43
CA VAL A 142 12.54 11.13 -4.60
C VAL A 142 11.68 10.00 -4.07
N LEU A 143 11.45 8.99 -4.90
CA LEU A 143 10.81 7.73 -4.51
C LEU A 143 11.88 6.68 -4.29
N THR A 144 11.69 5.84 -3.28
CA THR A 144 12.52 4.65 -3.05
C THR A 144 11.74 3.43 -3.48
N SER A 145 12.36 2.61 -4.33
CA SER A 145 11.85 1.31 -4.73
C SER A 145 12.45 0.25 -3.82
N LEU A 146 11.60 -0.60 -3.24
CA LEU A 146 12.00 -1.67 -2.34
C LEU A 146 11.51 -3.00 -2.90
N LYS A 147 12.25 -4.05 -2.56
CA LYS A 147 11.99 -5.39 -3.05
C LYS A 147 12.16 -6.40 -1.92
N LYS A 148 11.21 -7.33 -1.84
CA LYS A 148 11.33 -8.49 -0.97
C LYS A 148 11.46 -9.73 -1.85
N ILE A 149 12.63 -10.36 -1.80
CA ILE A 149 12.90 -11.62 -2.48
C ILE A 149 12.72 -12.72 -1.45
N ARG A 150 11.90 -13.69 -1.78
CA ARG A 150 11.74 -14.83 -0.90
C ARG A 150 12.99 -15.69 -0.97
N LYS A 151 13.49 -16.10 0.21
CA LYS A 151 14.63 -17.00 0.29
C LYS A 151 14.27 -18.32 -0.37
N GLN A 152 15.06 -18.72 -1.36
CA GLN A 152 15.04 -20.10 -1.83
C GLN A 152 15.42 -20.98 -0.65
N GLN A 153 14.59 -21.99 -0.37
CA GLN A 153 15.01 -23.03 0.53
C GLN A 153 16.21 -23.73 -0.09
N ILE A 154 17.34 -23.59 0.56
CA ILE A 154 18.50 -24.43 0.26
C ILE A 154 18.20 -25.76 0.93
N VAL A 155 17.92 -26.72 0.13
CA VAL A 155 17.74 -28.09 0.60
C VAL A 155 19.09 -28.71 0.83
#